data_24b5730e7f424f20c1bef052a8877e0f
#
_entry.id   24b5730e7f424f20c1bef052a8877e0f
#
_cell.length_a   1.000
_cell.length_b   1.000
_cell.length_c   1.000
_cell.angle_alpha   90.00
_cell.angle_beta   90.00
_cell.angle_gamma   90.00
#
_symmetry.space_group_name_H-M   'P 1'
#
loop_
_entity.id
_entity.type
_entity.pdbx_description
1 polymer ?
#
loop_
_entity_poly.entity_id
_entity_poly.type
_entity_poly.pdbx_seq_one_letter_code
_entity_poly.pdbx_strand_id
1 'polypeptide(L)'
;MERRRPLPYLSGRPVVTDGGLETDLIYHHGADLPDFAAFPLVDDERGRELLLGYYRDYIGIATRTGAGLQLDTPTWRASGDWGDRLGFPAGELRRVNRDAVALLDRLRDEVGFESMLVSGCIGPRGDGYSAGDVVDPDAAAAYHTPQIEAFAEAGADLVTVLTLTGTGEAVGIVRAARAAGLPVAASFTVEQDGRLPDGTPLSEAVTEVDVEAAPDYFMVNCAHPSHIAPALTAAGDWCSRIVGLRANASARSHEELDAATELDEGDPIELARVQDALRPRLPSLALIGGCCGTDARHVAAMWGDRLVPRTRGSQP
;
A
#
# COMPACT_ATOMS: atom_id res chain seq x y z
N MET A 1 -19.89 18.87 -8.45
CA MET A 1 -19.35 17.49 -8.33
C MET A 1 -18.25 17.35 -9.36
N GLU A 2 -17.00 17.51 -8.97
CA GLU A 2 -15.88 17.16 -9.82
C GLU A 2 -15.97 15.66 -10.16
N ARG A 3 -15.72 15.31 -11.42
CA ARG A 3 -15.73 13.90 -11.83
C ARG A 3 -14.53 13.23 -11.15
N ARG A 4 -14.78 12.22 -10.31
CA ARG A 4 -13.72 11.37 -9.78
C ARG A 4 -12.88 10.81 -10.91
N ARG A 5 -11.57 10.70 -10.68
CA ARG A 5 -10.66 10.11 -11.65
C ARG A 5 -11.00 8.62 -11.84
N PRO A 6 -10.85 8.09 -13.08
CA PRO A 6 -11.07 6.66 -13.29
C PRO A 6 -10.03 5.84 -12.51
N LEU A 7 -10.49 4.76 -11.87
CA LEU A 7 -9.61 3.84 -11.17
C LEU A 7 -8.67 3.11 -12.15
N PRO A 8 -7.49 2.66 -11.71
CA PRO A 8 -6.46 2.10 -12.59
C PRO A 8 -6.96 1.01 -13.53
N TYR A 9 -7.72 0.05 -13.02
CA TYR A 9 -8.25 -1.06 -13.80
C TYR A 9 -9.32 -0.65 -14.84
N LEU A 10 -10.00 0.49 -14.63
CA LEU A 10 -10.99 1.01 -15.56
C LEU A 10 -10.35 1.84 -16.69
N SER A 11 -9.12 2.35 -16.49
CA SER A 11 -8.44 3.16 -17.50
C SER A 11 -7.79 2.33 -18.60
N GLY A 12 -7.66 1.02 -18.42
CA GLY A 12 -6.92 0.14 -19.33
C GLY A 12 -5.42 0.45 -19.42
N ARG A 13 -4.93 1.36 -18.58
CA ARG A 13 -3.51 1.77 -18.51
C ARG A 13 -2.85 1.13 -17.31
N PRO A 14 -1.68 0.51 -17.45
CA PRO A 14 -0.89 0.05 -16.31
C PRO A 14 -0.50 1.21 -15.39
N VAL A 15 -0.43 0.96 -14.08
CA VAL A 15 -0.24 1.97 -13.04
C VAL A 15 0.93 1.58 -12.14
N VAL A 16 1.89 2.50 -12.02
CA VAL A 16 2.96 2.44 -11.01
C VAL A 16 2.35 2.80 -9.66
N THR A 17 2.73 2.07 -8.61
CA THR A 17 2.61 2.54 -7.23
C THR A 17 3.97 2.52 -6.54
N ASP A 18 4.06 3.12 -5.37
CA ASP A 18 5.32 3.27 -4.64
C ASP A 18 5.88 1.95 -4.08
N GLY A 19 6.99 2.05 -3.34
CA GLY A 19 7.69 0.96 -2.67
C GLY A 19 7.40 0.89 -1.17
N GLY A 20 8.37 0.39 -0.41
CA GLY A 20 8.31 0.31 1.05
C GLY A 20 8.70 1.62 1.72
N LEU A 21 7.77 2.54 1.86
CA LEU A 21 8.01 3.89 2.39
C LEU A 21 8.80 3.87 3.70
N GLU A 22 8.29 3.17 4.70
CA GLU A 22 8.89 3.18 6.03
C GLU A 22 10.28 2.55 6.02
N THR A 23 10.47 1.43 5.32
CA THR A 23 11.78 0.78 5.23
C THR A 23 12.79 1.64 4.47
N ASP A 24 12.39 2.31 3.38
CA ASP A 24 13.26 3.22 2.65
C ASP A 24 13.69 4.41 3.52
N LEU A 25 12.74 5.04 4.22
CA LEU A 25 13.04 6.19 5.08
C LEU A 25 13.92 5.82 6.27
N ILE A 26 13.67 4.68 6.92
CA ILE A 26 14.47 4.23 8.07
C ILE A 26 15.89 3.86 7.62
N TYR A 27 16.02 2.96 6.66
CA TYR A 27 17.30 2.32 6.36
C TYR A 27 18.16 3.13 5.37
N HIS A 28 17.56 3.86 4.44
CA HIS A 28 18.32 4.63 3.45
C HIS A 28 18.44 6.12 3.79
N HIS A 29 17.50 6.66 4.59
CA HIS A 29 17.49 8.08 4.94
C HIS A 29 17.71 8.34 6.44
N GLY A 30 17.80 7.29 7.26
CA GLY A 30 18.05 7.40 8.70
C GLY A 30 16.93 8.08 9.46
N ALA A 31 15.70 8.01 8.96
CA ALA A 31 14.54 8.54 9.65
C ALA A 31 14.21 7.70 10.90
N ASP A 32 13.90 8.37 11.99
CA ASP A 32 13.35 7.73 13.18
C ASP A 32 11.83 7.68 13.05
N LEU A 33 11.28 6.47 12.93
CA LEU A 33 9.84 6.24 12.79
C LEU A 33 9.35 5.34 13.94
N PRO A 34 9.01 5.92 15.10
CA PRO A 34 8.47 5.17 16.22
C PRO A 34 7.26 4.33 15.81
N ASP A 35 7.20 3.10 16.29
CA ASP A 35 6.16 2.13 15.92
C ASP A 35 6.00 1.95 14.39
N PHE A 36 7.03 2.19 13.61
CA PHE A 36 6.98 2.10 12.14
C PHE A 36 5.92 3.03 11.51
N ALA A 37 5.70 4.21 12.08
CA ALA A 37 4.69 5.16 11.68
C ALA A 37 5.28 6.35 10.95
N ALA A 38 4.96 6.50 9.66
CA ALA A 38 5.44 7.62 8.84
C ALA A 38 4.57 8.88 8.94
N PHE A 39 3.33 8.79 9.43
CA PHE A 39 2.40 9.92 9.44
C PHE A 39 2.87 11.14 10.26
N PRO A 40 3.69 11.03 11.34
CA PRO A 40 4.20 12.19 12.04
C PRO A 40 5.09 13.10 11.17
N LEU A 41 5.72 12.55 10.12
CA LEU A 41 6.54 13.32 9.19
C LEU A 41 5.76 14.40 8.43
N VAL A 42 4.43 14.26 8.36
CA VAL A 42 3.55 15.27 7.71
C VAL A 42 3.56 16.59 8.47
N ASP A 43 3.79 16.58 9.78
CA ASP A 43 3.80 17.78 10.62
C ASP A 43 5.14 18.51 10.65
N ASP A 44 6.21 17.84 10.28
CA ASP A 44 7.57 18.40 10.28
C ASP A 44 8.01 18.81 8.87
N GLU A 45 8.67 19.96 8.74
CA GLU A 45 9.14 20.45 7.44
C GLU A 45 10.15 19.49 6.80
N ARG A 46 11.13 19.03 7.58
CA ARG A 46 12.12 18.05 7.11
C ARG A 46 11.48 16.72 6.77
N GLY A 47 10.49 16.29 7.55
CA GLY A 47 9.71 15.08 7.28
C GLY A 47 8.97 15.19 5.94
N ARG A 48 8.31 16.34 5.67
CA ARG A 48 7.66 16.56 4.38
C ARG A 48 8.64 16.57 3.21
N GLU A 49 9.84 17.13 3.38
CA GLU A 49 10.87 17.08 2.33
C GLU A 49 11.31 15.64 2.03
N LEU A 50 11.49 14.80 3.04
CA LEU A 50 11.81 13.38 2.89
C LEU A 50 10.68 12.65 2.13
N LEU A 51 9.43 12.84 2.54
CA LEU A 51 8.27 12.26 1.88
C LEU A 51 8.17 12.69 0.40
N LEU A 52 8.32 13.98 0.13
CA LEU A 52 8.29 14.51 -1.24
C LEU A 52 9.45 13.96 -2.08
N GLY A 53 10.64 13.81 -1.51
CA GLY A 53 11.79 13.17 -2.16
C GLY A 53 11.48 11.75 -2.58
N TYR A 54 10.94 10.95 -1.65
CA TYR A 54 10.50 9.59 -1.89
C TYR A 54 9.48 9.50 -3.04
N TYR A 55 8.39 10.26 -2.99
CA TYR A 55 7.34 10.20 -4.01
C TYR A 55 7.80 10.65 -5.41
N ARG A 56 8.73 11.62 -5.49
CA ARG A 56 9.26 12.08 -6.79
C ARG A 56 10.00 11.00 -7.56
N ASP A 57 10.63 10.04 -6.89
CA ASP A 57 11.28 8.92 -7.56
C ASP A 57 10.26 8.06 -8.36
N TYR A 58 9.09 7.80 -7.79
CA TYR A 58 8.01 7.03 -8.45
C TYR A 58 7.29 7.82 -9.54
N ILE A 59 7.11 9.12 -9.35
CA ILE A 59 6.66 10.03 -10.43
C ILE A 59 7.62 9.93 -11.63
N GLY A 60 8.93 9.91 -11.37
CA GLY A 60 9.94 9.73 -12.40
C GLY A 60 9.79 8.40 -13.15
N ILE A 61 9.54 7.29 -12.45
CA ILE A 61 9.30 5.98 -13.06
C ILE A 61 8.05 6.01 -13.94
N ALA A 62 6.91 6.48 -13.41
CA ALA A 62 5.66 6.57 -14.16
C ALA A 62 5.79 7.44 -15.41
N THR A 63 6.52 8.56 -15.31
CA THR A 63 6.78 9.46 -16.44
C THR A 63 7.60 8.77 -17.55
N ARG A 64 8.71 8.11 -17.18
CA ARG A 64 9.59 7.44 -18.16
C ARG A 64 8.93 6.24 -18.83
N THR A 65 8.09 5.51 -18.09
CA THR A 65 7.39 4.32 -18.61
C THR A 65 6.07 4.66 -19.33
N GLY A 66 5.57 5.88 -19.20
CA GLY A 66 4.27 6.30 -19.74
C GLY A 66 3.08 5.66 -19.01
N ALA A 67 3.29 5.08 -17.82
CA ALA A 67 2.26 4.48 -16.99
C ALA A 67 1.40 5.54 -16.26
N GLY A 68 0.25 5.14 -15.73
CA GLY A 68 -0.43 5.90 -14.68
C GLY A 68 0.34 5.84 -13.36
N LEU A 69 -0.09 6.59 -12.37
CA LEU A 69 0.52 6.61 -11.04
C LEU A 69 -0.56 6.60 -9.96
N GLN A 70 -0.39 5.78 -8.93
CA GLN A 70 -1.12 5.87 -7.68
C GLN A 70 -0.10 5.99 -6.55
N LEU A 71 -0.23 7.05 -5.75
CA LEU A 71 0.56 7.22 -4.53
C LEU A 71 -0.34 7.10 -3.32
N ASP A 72 0.11 6.31 -2.35
CA ASP A 72 -0.56 6.15 -1.07
C ASP A 72 -0.03 7.18 -0.07
N THR A 73 -0.92 7.76 0.74
CA THR A 73 -0.52 8.67 1.83
C THR A 73 0.32 7.92 2.87
N PRO A 74 1.21 8.62 3.64
CA PRO A 74 2.06 7.99 4.66
C PRO A 74 1.28 7.72 5.96
N THR A 75 0.08 7.16 5.85
CA THR A 75 -0.91 7.10 6.94
C THR A 75 -1.31 5.69 7.35
N TRP A 76 -0.49 4.68 6.99
CA TRP A 76 -0.76 3.28 7.28
C TRP A 76 -1.07 3.03 8.77
N ARG A 77 -0.38 3.72 9.70
CA ARG A 77 -0.63 3.66 11.15
C ARG A 77 -1.29 4.93 11.69
N ALA A 78 -1.95 5.76 10.88
CA ALA A 78 -2.61 6.98 11.33
C ALA A 78 -4.06 6.74 11.78
N SER A 79 -4.28 5.68 12.55
CA SER A 79 -5.57 5.28 13.14
C SER A 79 -5.58 5.43 14.67
N GLY A 80 -6.74 5.31 15.31
CA GLY A 80 -6.96 5.69 16.71
C GLY A 80 -5.94 5.14 17.70
N ASP A 81 -5.80 3.80 17.77
CA ASP A 81 -4.93 3.14 18.76
C ASP A 81 -3.44 3.50 18.55
N TRP A 82 -3.00 3.66 17.30
CA TRP A 82 -1.65 4.08 16.96
C TRP A 82 -1.42 5.57 17.24
N GLY A 83 -2.43 6.41 16.95
CA GLY A 83 -2.39 7.82 17.30
C GLY A 83 -2.24 8.04 18.80
N ASP A 84 -3.01 7.32 19.62
CA ASP A 84 -2.93 7.39 21.07
C ASP A 84 -1.55 7.00 21.59
N ARG A 85 -0.93 5.95 21.04
CA ARG A 85 0.43 5.51 21.40
C ARG A 85 1.49 6.55 21.05
N LEU A 86 1.31 7.29 19.97
CA LEU A 86 2.25 8.29 19.47
C LEU A 86 1.93 9.72 19.95
N GLY A 87 0.90 9.87 20.80
CA GLY A 87 0.54 11.15 21.38
C GLY A 87 -0.25 12.09 20.45
N PHE A 88 -0.93 11.52 19.45
CA PHE A 88 -1.82 12.26 18.54
C PHE A 88 -3.28 12.08 18.95
N PRO A 89 -3.89 13.04 19.66
CA PRO A 89 -5.32 12.98 19.99
C PRO A 89 -6.17 13.01 18.70
N ALA A 90 -7.39 12.49 18.78
CA ALA A 90 -8.27 12.26 17.63
C ALA A 90 -8.41 13.46 16.68
N GLY A 91 -8.45 14.70 17.21
CA GLY A 91 -8.52 15.91 16.37
C GLY A 91 -7.26 16.17 15.57
N GLU A 92 -6.09 15.93 16.15
CA GLU A 92 -4.81 16.06 15.45
C GLU A 92 -4.60 14.93 14.45
N LEU A 93 -4.97 13.72 14.83
CA LEU A 93 -4.91 12.56 13.94
C LEU A 93 -5.79 12.77 12.69
N ARG A 94 -7.01 13.30 12.86
CA ARG A 94 -7.88 13.69 11.73
C ARG A 94 -7.22 14.75 10.85
N ARG A 95 -6.60 15.78 11.46
CA ARG A 95 -5.88 16.81 10.72
C ARG A 95 -4.72 16.22 9.91
N VAL A 96 -3.87 15.39 10.52
CA VAL A 96 -2.71 14.78 9.85
C VAL A 96 -3.14 13.90 8.67
N ASN A 97 -4.19 13.11 8.81
CA ASN A 97 -4.75 12.32 7.70
C ASN A 97 -5.20 13.21 6.52
N ARG A 98 -5.82 14.35 6.79
CA ARG A 98 -6.18 15.33 5.76
C ARG A 98 -4.97 16.02 5.13
N ASP A 99 -4.00 16.40 5.96
CA ASP A 99 -2.79 17.09 5.52
C ASP A 99 -1.92 16.17 4.65
N ALA A 100 -1.94 14.86 4.91
CA ALA A 100 -1.27 13.85 4.09
C ALA A 100 -1.87 13.77 2.67
N VAL A 101 -3.19 13.79 2.53
CA VAL A 101 -3.85 13.86 1.22
C VAL A 101 -3.50 15.17 0.53
N ALA A 102 -3.60 16.30 1.24
CA ALA A 102 -3.29 17.61 0.69
C ALA A 102 -1.81 17.75 0.27
N LEU A 103 -0.89 17.02 0.92
CA LEU A 103 0.53 16.98 0.54
C LEU A 103 0.69 16.37 -0.86
N LEU A 104 0.06 15.21 -1.10
CA LEU A 104 0.12 14.53 -2.40
C LEU A 104 -0.67 15.27 -3.49
N ASP A 105 -1.77 15.90 -3.15
CA ASP A 105 -2.52 16.76 -4.09
C ASP A 105 -1.68 17.92 -4.59
N ARG A 106 -1.01 18.64 -3.67
CA ARG A 106 -0.07 19.72 -4.04
C ARG A 106 1.07 19.19 -4.89
N LEU A 107 1.64 18.04 -4.56
CA LEU A 107 2.69 17.42 -5.36
C LEU A 107 2.21 17.09 -6.77
N ARG A 108 1.00 16.54 -6.93
CA ARG A 108 0.38 16.25 -8.22
C ARG A 108 0.24 17.51 -9.07
N ASP A 109 -0.24 18.59 -8.48
CA ASP A 109 -0.40 19.89 -9.16
C ASP A 109 0.96 20.50 -9.55
N GLU A 110 1.94 20.44 -8.64
CA GLU A 110 3.31 20.95 -8.87
C GLU A 110 3.99 20.26 -10.07
N VAL A 111 3.84 18.93 -10.17
CA VAL A 111 4.50 18.17 -11.24
C VAL A 111 3.65 18.06 -12.51
N GLY A 112 2.40 18.51 -12.48
CA GLY A 112 1.49 18.44 -13.62
C GLY A 112 1.13 17.02 -14.06
N PHE A 113 1.13 16.04 -13.15
CA PHE A 113 0.83 14.64 -13.48
C PHE A 113 -0.67 14.34 -13.29
N GLU A 114 -1.50 14.80 -14.21
CA GLU A 114 -2.98 14.75 -14.10
C GLU A 114 -3.55 13.34 -13.89
N SER A 115 -2.87 12.30 -14.37
CA SER A 115 -3.30 10.90 -14.20
C SER A 115 -2.85 10.25 -12.89
N MET A 116 -2.25 11.00 -11.97
CA MET A 116 -1.89 10.53 -10.63
C MET A 116 -3.15 10.42 -9.77
N LEU A 117 -3.31 9.28 -9.11
CA LEU A 117 -4.30 9.06 -8.07
C LEU A 117 -3.66 9.27 -6.70
N VAL A 118 -4.37 9.98 -5.82
CA VAL A 118 -4.02 10.13 -4.41
C VAL A 118 -4.91 9.18 -3.60
N SER A 119 -4.29 8.21 -2.97
CA SER A 119 -4.96 7.18 -2.19
C SER A 119 -4.73 7.39 -0.68
N GLY A 120 -5.81 7.42 0.09
CA GLY A 120 -5.72 7.35 1.55
C GLY A 120 -5.29 5.95 1.99
N CYS A 121 -4.09 5.81 2.55
CA CYS A 121 -3.55 4.52 2.98
C CYS A 121 -4.02 4.16 4.39
N ILE A 122 -4.58 2.97 4.55
CA ILE A 122 -5.01 2.40 5.82
C ILE A 122 -4.26 1.09 6.07
N GLY A 123 -3.76 0.91 7.30
CA GLY A 123 -3.30 -0.38 7.80
C GLY A 123 -4.33 -1.07 8.69
N PRO A 124 -4.11 -2.32 9.07
CA PRO A 124 -4.95 -2.99 10.05
C PRO A 124 -4.87 -2.30 11.42
N ARG A 125 -5.91 -2.48 12.23
CA ARG A 125 -5.93 -1.98 13.61
C ARG A 125 -4.82 -2.61 14.44
N GLY A 126 -4.59 -3.91 14.24
CA GLY A 126 -3.57 -4.69 14.92
C GLY A 126 -2.22 -4.68 14.21
N ASP A 127 -1.51 -5.78 14.38
CA ASP A 127 -0.27 -6.06 13.68
C ASP A 127 -0.57 -6.49 12.22
N GLY A 128 0.30 -6.09 11.28
CA GLY A 128 0.14 -6.43 9.86
C GLY A 128 0.64 -7.83 9.49
N TYR A 129 1.31 -8.55 10.40
CA TYR A 129 1.89 -9.87 10.15
C TYR A 129 1.33 -10.97 11.02
N SER A 130 0.68 -10.61 12.12
CA SER A 130 0.06 -11.57 13.02
C SER A 130 -1.45 -11.58 12.86
N ALA A 131 -2.04 -12.76 12.77
CA ALA A 131 -3.47 -12.91 12.94
C ALA A 131 -3.81 -12.52 14.38
N GLY A 132 -4.54 -11.44 14.55
CA GLY A 132 -5.16 -11.09 15.82
C GLY A 132 -6.40 -11.94 16.11
N ASP A 133 -7.20 -11.50 17.06
CA ASP A 133 -8.54 -12.04 17.27
C ASP A 133 -9.42 -11.84 16.01
N VAL A 134 -10.44 -12.67 15.85
CA VAL A 134 -11.43 -12.50 14.78
C VAL A 134 -12.08 -11.13 14.91
N VAL A 135 -11.94 -10.32 13.88
CA VAL A 135 -12.42 -8.94 13.87
C VAL A 135 -13.89 -8.92 13.46
N ASP A 136 -14.75 -8.33 14.30
CA ASP A 136 -16.14 -8.04 13.95
C ASP A 136 -16.21 -6.93 12.90
N PRO A 137 -16.89 -7.12 11.76
CA PRO A 137 -16.96 -6.12 10.69
C PRO A 137 -17.56 -4.76 11.12
N ASP A 138 -18.54 -4.75 12.00
CA ASP A 138 -19.17 -3.51 12.43
C ASP A 138 -18.25 -2.73 13.39
N ALA A 139 -17.51 -3.44 14.25
CA ALA A 139 -16.48 -2.85 15.09
C ALA A 139 -15.32 -2.30 14.25
N ALA A 140 -14.89 -3.02 13.21
CA ALA A 140 -13.86 -2.55 12.26
C ALA A 140 -14.34 -1.30 11.50
N ALA A 141 -15.59 -1.30 11.01
CA ALA A 141 -16.16 -0.13 10.34
C ALA A 141 -16.15 1.09 11.26
N ALA A 142 -16.60 0.94 12.50
CA ALA A 142 -16.63 2.04 13.48
C ALA A 142 -15.21 2.56 13.77
N TYR A 143 -14.21 1.66 13.89
CA TYR A 143 -12.83 2.01 14.18
C TYR A 143 -12.17 2.82 13.05
N HIS A 144 -12.35 2.40 11.78
CA HIS A 144 -11.70 3.03 10.63
C HIS A 144 -12.47 4.24 10.05
N THR A 145 -13.74 4.42 10.39
CA THR A 145 -14.57 5.53 9.89
C THR A 145 -13.91 6.90 10.07
N PRO A 146 -13.32 7.27 11.24
CA PRO A 146 -12.74 8.62 11.41
C PRO A 146 -11.60 8.91 10.44
N GLN A 147 -10.75 7.92 10.14
CA GLN A 147 -9.66 8.05 9.19
C GLN A 147 -10.18 8.17 7.75
N ILE A 148 -11.13 7.33 7.38
CA ILE A 148 -11.75 7.32 6.04
C ILE A 148 -12.50 8.64 5.77
N GLU A 149 -13.24 9.16 6.73
CA GLU A 149 -13.90 10.46 6.62
C GLU A 149 -12.90 11.60 6.42
N ALA A 150 -11.75 11.56 7.11
CA ALA A 150 -10.69 12.55 6.92
C ALA A 150 -10.14 12.54 5.49
N PHE A 151 -9.97 11.36 4.89
CA PHE A 151 -9.57 11.23 3.49
C PHE A 151 -10.65 11.73 2.53
N ALA A 152 -11.93 11.41 2.78
CA ALA A 152 -13.04 11.88 1.96
C ALA A 152 -13.17 13.41 1.99
N GLU A 153 -13.03 14.04 3.17
CA GLU A 153 -13.02 15.49 3.34
C GLU A 153 -11.87 16.18 2.62
N ALA A 154 -10.70 15.54 2.62
CA ALA A 154 -9.52 16.08 1.94
C ALA A 154 -9.53 15.84 0.43
N GLY A 155 -10.48 15.06 -0.10
CA GLY A 155 -10.63 14.83 -1.54
C GLY A 155 -9.74 13.71 -2.10
N ALA A 156 -9.38 12.71 -1.30
CA ALA A 156 -8.70 11.51 -1.80
C ALA A 156 -9.50 10.86 -2.94
N ASP A 157 -8.79 10.34 -3.94
CA ASP A 157 -9.42 9.68 -5.10
C ASP A 157 -10.00 8.31 -4.72
N LEU A 158 -9.33 7.59 -3.78
CA LEU A 158 -9.73 6.29 -3.25
C LEU A 158 -9.10 6.05 -1.88
N VAL A 159 -9.45 4.91 -1.28
CA VAL A 159 -8.78 4.32 -0.13
C VAL A 159 -8.09 3.03 -0.54
N THR A 160 -6.85 2.82 -0.13
CA THR A 160 -6.14 1.53 -0.23
C THR A 160 -5.89 1.00 1.17
N VAL A 161 -6.41 -0.19 1.45
CA VAL A 161 -6.16 -0.88 2.71
C VAL A 161 -5.07 -1.90 2.49
N LEU A 162 -3.94 -1.75 3.18
CA LEU A 162 -2.77 -2.61 3.01
C LEU A 162 -2.60 -3.57 4.19
N THR A 163 -2.11 -4.77 3.87
CA THR A 163 -1.63 -5.76 4.85
C THR A 163 -2.76 -6.30 5.76
N LEU A 164 -3.93 -6.56 5.16
CA LEU A 164 -5.02 -7.21 5.85
C LEU A 164 -4.67 -8.68 6.15
N THR A 165 -4.93 -9.10 7.38
CA THR A 165 -4.62 -10.44 7.89
C THR A 165 -5.86 -11.34 8.02
N GLY A 166 -7.06 -10.79 7.81
CA GLY A 166 -8.33 -11.50 7.89
C GLY A 166 -9.46 -10.76 7.17
N THR A 167 -10.59 -11.44 6.99
CA THR A 167 -11.72 -10.96 6.18
C THR A 167 -12.62 -9.96 6.89
N GLY A 168 -12.83 -10.14 8.20
CA GLY A 168 -13.77 -9.29 8.97
C GLY A 168 -13.39 -7.82 8.97
N GLU A 169 -12.09 -7.50 9.10
CA GLU A 169 -11.62 -6.12 9.04
C GLU A 169 -11.75 -5.55 7.62
N ALA A 170 -11.46 -6.35 6.60
CA ALA A 170 -11.65 -5.96 5.20
C ALA A 170 -13.10 -5.54 4.93
N VAL A 171 -14.06 -6.37 5.34
CA VAL A 171 -15.51 -6.11 5.20
C VAL A 171 -15.90 -4.79 5.89
N GLY A 172 -15.44 -4.58 7.14
CA GLY A 172 -15.74 -3.37 7.90
C GLY A 172 -15.22 -2.11 7.22
N ILE A 173 -13.95 -2.13 6.78
CA ILE A 173 -13.34 -0.98 6.10
C ILE A 173 -14.04 -0.67 4.77
N VAL A 174 -14.38 -1.70 3.98
CA VAL A 174 -15.12 -1.50 2.72
C VAL A 174 -16.49 -0.86 2.99
N ARG A 175 -17.23 -1.31 4.01
CA ARG A 175 -18.50 -0.68 4.41
C ARG A 175 -18.33 0.79 4.79
N ALA A 176 -17.31 1.11 5.58
CA ALA A 176 -17.01 2.49 5.98
C ALA A 176 -16.62 3.38 4.78
N ALA A 177 -15.77 2.88 3.86
CA ALA A 177 -15.38 3.62 2.66
C ALA A 177 -16.58 3.89 1.74
N ARG A 178 -17.46 2.90 1.56
CA ARG A 178 -18.72 3.06 0.80
C ARG A 178 -19.63 4.10 1.44
N ALA A 179 -19.77 4.09 2.77
CA ALA A 179 -20.56 5.09 3.51
C ALA A 179 -20.00 6.51 3.34
N ALA A 180 -18.67 6.67 3.33
CA ALA A 180 -18.00 7.94 3.04
C ALA A 180 -18.02 8.30 1.54
N GLY A 181 -18.52 7.39 0.70
CA GLY A 181 -18.61 7.57 -0.75
C GLY A 181 -17.24 7.46 -1.45
N LEU A 182 -16.22 6.82 -0.89
CA LEU A 182 -14.93 6.60 -1.53
C LEU A 182 -14.87 5.22 -2.21
N PRO A 183 -14.21 5.13 -3.37
CA PRO A 183 -13.73 3.85 -3.89
C PRO A 183 -12.73 3.23 -2.93
N VAL A 184 -12.63 1.89 -2.91
CA VAL A 184 -11.75 1.19 -2.00
C VAL A 184 -11.09 -0.03 -2.64
N ALA A 185 -9.78 -0.16 -2.42
CA ALA A 185 -9.00 -1.36 -2.73
C ALA A 185 -8.66 -2.08 -1.43
N ALA A 186 -8.88 -3.38 -1.37
CA ALA A 186 -8.51 -4.23 -0.23
C ALA A 186 -7.30 -5.09 -0.58
N SER A 187 -6.24 -5.02 0.22
CA SER A 187 -5.00 -5.76 -0.01
C SER A 187 -4.69 -6.70 1.15
N PHE A 188 -4.64 -7.98 0.85
CA PHE A 188 -4.24 -9.01 1.80
C PHE A 188 -2.73 -9.23 1.78
N THR A 189 -2.17 -9.63 2.94
CA THR A 189 -0.85 -10.26 2.99
C THR A 189 -1.02 -11.78 3.05
N VAL A 190 0.01 -12.52 2.63
CA VAL A 190 0.02 -13.98 2.69
C VAL A 190 1.35 -14.50 3.23
N GLU A 191 1.27 -15.63 3.94
CA GLU A 191 2.41 -16.40 4.41
C GLU A 191 3.06 -17.22 3.28
N GLN A 192 4.16 -17.91 3.57
CA GLN A 192 4.94 -18.70 2.59
C GLN A 192 4.13 -19.76 1.85
N ASP A 193 3.02 -20.22 2.42
CA ASP A 193 2.12 -21.21 1.82
C ASP A 193 0.97 -20.61 0.99
N GLY A 194 0.91 -19.26 0.90
CA GLY A 194 -0.11 -18.53 0.15
C GLY A 194 -1.42 -18.33 0.90
N ARG A 195 -1.46 -18.59 2.21
CA ARG A 195 -2.61 -18.32 3.06
C ARG A 195 -2.44 -17.00 3.80
N LEU A 196 -3.55 -16.42 4.21
CA LEU A 196 -3.52 -15.28 5.14
C LEU A 196 -2.91 -15.72 6.48
N PRO A 197 -2.42 -14.78 7.32
CA PRO A 197 -1.88 -15.11 8.64
C PRO A 197 -2.85 -15.86 9.57
N ASP A 198 -4.17 -15.72 9.38
CA ASP A 198 -5.19 -16.47 10.11
C ASP A 198 -5.41 -17.91 9.56
N GLY A 199 -4.67 -18.29 8.51
CA GLY A 199 -4.76 -19.58 7.84
C GLY A 199 -5.82 -19.67 6.73
N THR A 200 -6.60 -18.60 6.50
CA THR A 200 -7.60 -18.56 5.44
C THR A 200 -6.94 -18.59 4.05
N PRO A 201 -7.35 -19.46 3.12
CA PRO A 201 -6.88 -19.40 1.74
C PRO A 201 -7.21 -18.06 1.09
N LEU A 202 -6.27 -17.48 0.33
CA LEU A 202 -6.48 -16.19 -0.33
C LEU A 202 -7.73 -16.19 -1.23
N SER A 203 -8.02 -17.30 -1.91
CA SER A 203 -9.21 -17.46 -2.74
C SER A 203 -10.53 -17.38 -1.95
N GLU A 204 -10.54 -17.95 -0.74
CA GLU A 204 -11.69 -17.88 0.17
C GLU A 204 -11.86 -16.46 0.70
N ALA A 205 -10.78 -15.81 1.14
CA ALA A 205 -10.80 -14.46 1.64
C ALA A 205 -11.34 -13.46 0.60
N VAL A 206 -10.85 -13.53 -0.64
CA VAL A 206 -11.35 -12.69 -1.75
C VAL A 206 -12.83 -12.94 -2.00
N THR A 207 -13.25 -14.21 -2.05
CA THR A 207 -14.65 -14.57 -2.33
C THR A 207 -15.59 -14.13 -1.21
N GLU A 208 -15.20 -14.33 0.05
CA GLU A 208 -15.99 -13.94 1.22
C GLU A 208 -16.20 -12.43 1.24
N VAL A 209 -15.12 -11.65 1.10
CA VAL A 209 -15.22 -10.19 1.12
C VAL A 209 -16.02 -9.68 -0.08
N ASP A 210 -15.88 -10.27 -1.27
CA ASP A 210 -16.72 -9.91 -2.42
C ASP A 210 -18.22 -10.15 -2.21
N VAL A 211 -18.57 -11.18 -1.47
CA VAL A 211 -19.98 -11.49 -1.15
C VAL A 211 -20.52 -10.53 -0.06
N GLU A 212 -19.73 -10.27 0.99
CA GLU A 212 -20.17 -9.50 2.15
C GLU A 212 -20.14 -7.99 1.92
N ALA A 213 -19.08 -7.51 1.28
CA ALA A 213 -18.87 -6.09 0.98
C ALA A 213 -17.80 -5.96 -0.12
N ALA A 214 -18.19 -6.02 -1.39
CA ALA A 214 -17.27 -5.98 -2.51
C ALA A 214 -16.46 -4.68 -2.57
N PRO A 215 -15.10 -4.72 -2.47
CA PRO A 215 -14.26 -3.58 -2.81
C PRO A 215 -14.28 -3.33 -4.32
N ASP A 216 -13.72 -2.22 -4.77
CA ASP A 216 -13.58 -1.98 -6.20
C ASP A 216 -12.63 -2.99 -6.84
N TYR A 217 -11.55 -3.34 -6.15
CA TYR A 217 -10.61 -4.40 -6.54
C TYR A 217 -9.83 -4.90 -5.32
N PHE A 218 -9.15 -6.04 -5.51
CA PHE A 218 -8.22 -6.57 -4.53
C PHE A 218 -6.76 -6.40 -4.97
N MET A 219 -5.89 -6.48 -4.00
CA MET A 219 -4.45 -6.51 -4.17
C MET A 219 -3.84 -7.57 -3.24
N VAL A 220 -2.57 -7.90 -3.47
CA VAL A 220 -1.74 -8.62 -2.51
C VAL A 220 -0.49 -7.78 -2.25
N ASN A 221 -0.17 -7.55 -0.98
CA ASN A 221 1.01 -6.78 -0.59
C ASN A 221 1.76 -7.44 0.57
N CYS A 222 2.94 -6.93 0.82
CA CYS A 222 3.79 -7.33 1.95
C CYS A 222 4.11 -8.82 1.98
N ALA A 223 4.15 -9.46 0.82
CA ALA A 223 4.55 -10.85 0.61
C ALA A 223 5.50 -10.92 -0.60
N HIS A 224 6.51 -11.76 -0.52
CA HIS A 224 7.37 -12.01 -1.68
C HIS A 224 6.58 -12.80 -2.76
N PRO A 225 6.86 -12.62 -4.08
CA PRO A 225 6.12 -13.33 -5.13
C PRO A 225 6.13 -14.85 -4.99
N SER A 226 7.18 -15.45 -4.40
CA SER A 226 7.24 -16.88 -4.10
C SER A 226 6.21 -17.33 -3.06
N HIS A 227 5.76 -16.45 -2.17
CA HIS A 227 4.70 -16.71 -1.19
C HIS A 227 3.31 -16.57 -1.81
N ILE A 228 3.17 -15.71 -2.82
CA ILE A 228 1.90 -15.52 -3.54
C ILE A 228 1.65 -16.68 -4.53
N ALA A 229 2.71 -17.21 -5.15
CA ALA A 229 2.60 -18.26 -6.17
C ALA A 229 1.81 -19.51 -5.73
N PRO A 230 1.93 -20.04 -4.50
CA PRO A 230 1.13 -21.16 -4.02
C PRO A 230 -0.37 -20.89 -4.02
N ALA A 231 -0.80 -19.68 -3.61
CA ALA A 231 -2.22 -19.30 -3.62
C ALA A 231 -2.81 -19.33 -5.03
N LEU A 232 -2.02 -19.01 -6.04
CA LEU A 232 -2.45 -18.95 -7.45
C LEU A 232 -2.47 -20.32 -8.14
N THR A 233 -2.10 -21.41 -7.47
CA THR A 233 -2.13 -22.77 -8.06
C THR A 233 -3.58 -23.25 -8.29
N ALA A 234 -4.49 -22.87 -7.40
CA ALA A 234 -5.93 -23.11 -7.52
C ALA A 234 -6.58 -21.92 -8.27
N ALA A 235 -6.22 -21.75 -9.55
CA ALA A 235 -6.76 -20.66 -10.37
C ALA A 235 -8.29 -20.72 -10.44
N GLY A 236 -8.96 -19.57 -10.36
CA GLY A 236 -10.40 -19.42 -10.44
C GLY A 236 -10.77 -17.97 -10.79
N ASP A 237 -12.06 -17.69 -10.91
CA ASP A 237 -12.55 -16.35 -11.27
C ASP A 237 -12.10 -15.26 -10.31
N TRP A 238 -11.84 -15.61 -9.05
CA TRP A 238 -11.32 -14.71 -8.03
C TRP A 238 -9.98 -14.08 -8.42
N CYS A 239 -9.14 -14.75 -9.21
CA CYS A 239 -7.87 -14.18 -9.69
C CYS A 239 -8.10 -12.92 -10.54
N SER A 240 -9.24 -12.79 -11.21
CA SER A 240 -9.59 -11.61 -11.99
C SER A 240 -9.91 -10.40 -11.11
N ARG A 241 -10.18 -10.62 -9.83
CA ARG A 241 -10.40 -9.57 -8.85
C ARG A 241 -9.10 -8.95 -8.33
N ILE A 242 -7.96 -9.66 -8.48
CA ILE A 242 -6.64 -9.15 -8.08
C ILE A 242 -6.10 -8.23 -9.18
N VAL A 243 -6.06 -6.94 -8.89
CA VAL A 243 -5.62 -5.90 -9.82
C VAL A 243 -4.24 -5.35 -9.49
N GLY A 244 -3.78 -5.51 -8.25
CA GLY A 244 -2.52 -4.97 -7.79
C GLY A 244 -1.62 -5.97 -7.08
N LEU A 245 -0.31 -5.79 -7.25
CA LEU A 245 0.74 -6.45 -6.46
C LEU A 245 1.72 -5.42 -5.93
N ARG A 246 2.04 -5.50 -4.62
CA ARG A 246 3.07 -4.72 -3.95
C ARG A 246 3.98 -5.68 -3.17
N ALA A 247 4.99 -6.19 -3.86
CA ALA A 247 5.84 -7.27 -3.35
C ALA A 247 6.84 -6.80 -2.29
N ASN A 248 7.15 -7.67 -1.31
CA ASN A 248 8.34 -7.53 -0.47
C ASN A 248 9.61 -7.88 -1.26
N ALA A 249 10.71 -7.23 -0.91
CA ALA A 249 12.03 -7.55 -1.48
C ALA A 249 12.54 -8.91 -1.02
N SER A 250 12.37 -9.24 0.24
CA SER A 250 12.86 -10.46 0.88
C SER A 250 11.87 -11.61 0.76
N ALA A 251 12.41 -12.82 0.54
CA ALA A 251 11.66 -14.08 0.57
C ALA A 251 11.62 -14.74 1.97
N ARG A 252 12.09 -14.06 3.02
CA ARG A 252 11.96 -14.52 4.41
C ARG A 252 10.51 -14.50 4.85
N SER A 253 10.19 -15.30 5.89
CA SER A 253 8.87 -15.24 6.53
C SER A 253 8.65 -13.92 7.26
N HIS A 254 7.40 -13.60 7.59
CA HIS A 254 7.07 -12.41 8.38
C HIS A 254 7.76 -12.46 9.75
N GLU A 255 7.79 -13.61 10.42
CA GLU A 255 8.49 -13.81 11.70
C GLU A 255 10.00 -13.53 11.59
N GLU A 256 10.65 -14.00 10.51
CA GLU A 256 12.08 -13.75 10.28
C GLU A 256 12.35 -12.27 9.96
N LEU A 257 11.43 -11.57 9.31
CA LEU A 257 11.54 -10.14 9.01
C LEU A 257 11.36 -9.29 10.26
N ASP A 258 10.40 -9.62 11.11
CA ASP A 258 10.18 -8.91 12.39
C ASP A 258 11.37 -9.06 13.35
N ALA A 259 12.04 -10.21 13.33
CA ALA A 259 13.23 -10.45 14.12
C ALA A 259 14.52 -9.86 13.51
N ALA A 260 14.48 -9.35 12.29
CA ALA A 260 15.67 -8.88 11.59
C ALA A 260 16.14 -7.51 12.11
N THR A 261 17.45 -7.37 12.30
CA THR A 261 18.10 -6.11 12.68
C THR A 261 18.67 -5.34 11.48
N GLU A 262 18.71 -5.97 10.33
CA GLU A 262 19.22 -5.41 9.08
C GLU A 262 18.16 -5.59 7.98
N LEU A 263 18.12 -4.63 7.06
CA LEU A 263 17.23 -4.71 5.92
C LEU A 263 17.72 -5.77 4.93
N ASP A 264 16.83 -6.69 4.54
CA ASP A 264 17.06 -7.60 3.42
C ASP A 264 16.39 -6.99 2.16
N GLU A 265 17.21 -6.34 1.35
CA GLU A 265 16.77 -5.68 0.11
C GLU A 265 16.56 -6.66 -1.06
N GLY A 266 17.03 -7.91 -0.95
CA GLY A 266 17.00 -8.86 -2.07
C GLY A 266 17.75 -8.33 -3.31
N ASP A 267 17.32 -8.81 -4.47
CA ASP A 267 17.83 -8.34 -5.77
C ASP A 267 16.66 -7.77 -6.61
N PRO A 268 16.73 -6.49 -7.03
CA PRO A 268 15.64 -5.83 -7.78
C PRO A 268 15.30 -6.53 -9.11
N ILE A 269 16.29 -7.08 -9.81
CA ILE A 269 16.07 -7.75 -11.11
C ILE A 269 15.42 -9.12 -10.89
N GLU A 270 15.90 -9.86 -9.89
CA GLU A 270 15.29 -11.16 -9.54
C GLU A 270 13.86 -10.98 -9.02
N LEU A 271 13.62 -10.00 -8.16
CA LEU A 271 12.27 -9.67 -7.68
C LEU A 271 11.33 -9.36 -8.86
N ALA A 272 11.77 -8.51 -9.79
CA ALA A 272 11.00 -8.19 -11.00
C ALA A 272 10.69 -9.44 -11.83
N ARG A 273 11.67 -10.33 -12.01
CA ARG A 273 11.50 -11.59 -12.76
C ARG A 273 10.48 -12.54 -12.11
N VAL A 274 10.56 -12.74 -10.78
CA VAL A 274 9.65 -13.66 -10.09
C VAL A 274 8.25 -13.07 -9.98
N GLN A 275 8.11 -11.76 -9.89
CA GLN A 275 6.81 -11.09 -9.92
C GLN A 275 6.15 -11.19 -11.29
N ASP A 276 6.90 -10.97 -12.37
CA ASP A 276 6.37 -11.07 -13.74
C ASP A 276 5.89 -12.50 -14.07
N ALA A 277 6.50 -13.52 -13.47
CA ALA A 277 6.07 -14.91 -13.60
C ALA A 277 4.66 -15.19 -13.05
N LEU A 278 4.10 -14.32 -12.19
CA LEU A 278 2.73 -14.43 -11.68
C LEU A 278 1.69 -13.89 -12.66
N ARG A 279 2.10 -12.99 -13.58
CA ARG A 279 1.19 -12.28 -14.50
C ARG A 279 0.24 -13.17 -15.31
N PRO A 280 0.66 -14.35 -15.83
CA PRO A 280 -0.26 -15.22 -16.59
C PRO A 280 -1.45 -15.75 -15.77
N ARG A 281 -1.34 -15.70 -14.43
CA ARG A 281 -2.40 -16.17 -13.52
C ARG A 281 -3.27 -15.01 -12.97
N LEU A 282 -2.91 -13.79 -13.25
CA LEU A 282 -3.57 -12.56 -12.76
C LEU A 282 -4.01 -11.71 -13.97
N PRO A 283 -5.11 -12.07 -14.64
CA PRO A 283 -5.51 -11.46 -15.91
C PRO A 283 -5.84 -9.97 -15.81
N SER A 284 -6.19 -9.49 -14.62
CA SER A 284 -6.52 -8.08 -14.37
C SER A 284 -5.37 -7.27 -13.79
N LEU A 285 -4.16 -7.85 -13.66
CA LEU A 285 -3.02 -7.17 -13.04
C LEU A 285 -2.63 -5.92 -13.82
N ALA A 286 -2.87 -4.76 -13.20
CA ALA A 286 -2.62 -3.43 -13.77
C ALA A 286 -1.77 -2.53 -12.86
N LEU A 287 -1.83 -2.72 -11.52
CA LEU A 287 -1.14 -1.90 -10.55
C LEU A 287 0.04 -2.67 -9.97
N ILE A 288 1.27 -2.12 -10.12
CA ILE A 288 2.50 -2.78 -9.71
C ILE A 288 3.38 -1.79 -8.96
N GLY A 289 3.85 -2.23 -7.81
CA GLY A 289 4.82 -1.56 -6.96
C GLY A 289 5.43 -2.50 -5.95
N GLY A 290 5.99 -1.92 -4.90
CA GLY A 290 6.65 -2.66 -3.85
C GLY A 290 6.05 -2.44 -2.46
N CYS A 291 6.54 -3.22 -1.50
CA CYS A 291 6.28 -3.09 -0.08
C CYS A 291 7.61 -3.20 0.69
N CYS A 292 7.64 -3.72 1.89
CA CYS A 292 8.82 -3.73 2.75
C CYS A 292 10.10 -4.18 2.04
N GLY A 293 11.20 -3.47 2.29
CA GLY A 293 12.52 -3.72 1.71
C GLY A 293 12.69 -3.24 0.26
N THR A 294 11.62 -2.80 -0.40
CA THR A 294 11.73 -2.27 -1.77
C THR A 294 11.86 -0.75 -1.79
N ASP A 295 12.56 -0.26 -2.78
CA ASP A 295 12.71 1.15 -3.11
C ASP A 295 12.47 1.42 -4.61
N ALA A 296 12.79 2.62 -5.06
CA ALA A 296 12.61 3.01 -6.46
C ALA A 296 13.41 2.14 -7.45
N ARG A 297 14.54 1.52 -7.04
CA ARG A 297 15.32 0.58 -7.89
C ARG A 297 14.50 -0.66 -8.22
N HIS A 298 13.81 -1.19 -7.22
CA HIS A 298 12.96 -2.38 -7.35
C HIS A 298 11.76 -2.11 -8.25
N VAL A 299 11.05 -1.01 -7.99
CA VAL A 299 9.88 -0.65 -8.79
C VAL A 299 10.29 -0.33 -10.23
N ALA A 300 11.40 0.36 -10.44
CA ALA A 300 11.92 0.60 -11.79
C ALA A 300 12.24 -0.71 -12.52
N ALA A 301 12.84 -1.69 -11.85
CA ALA A 301 13.12 -3.01 -12.45
C ALA A 301 11.82 -3.73 -12.84
N MET A 302 10.78 -3.71 -11.99
CA MET A 302 9.47 -4.30 -12.29
C MET A 302 8.81 -3.68 -13.52
N TRP A 303 9.12 -2.42 -13.82
CA TRP A 303 8.61 -1.69 -14.97
C TRP A 303 9.55 -1.69 -16.18
N GLY A 304 10.68 -2.41 -16.10
CA GLY A 304 11.69 -2.43 -17.17
C GLY A 304 12.36 -1.06 -17.41
N ASP A 305 12.27 -0.17 -16.42
CA ASP A 305 12.88 1.16 -16.45
C ASP A 305 14.37 1.07 -16.02
N ARG A 306 15.25 1.70 -16.76
CA ARG A 306 16.67 1.75 -16.40
C ARG A 306 16.95 3.00 -15.59
N LEU A 307 16.96 2.88 -14.27
CA LEU A 307 17.43 3.95 -13.40
C LEU A 307 18.95 4.17 -13.63
N VAL A 308 19.32 5.43 -13.81
CA VAL A 308 20.74 5.82 -13.68
C VAL A 308 21.13 5.59 -12.21
N PRO A 309 22.24 4.84 -11.92
CA PRO A 309 22.66 4.61 -10.55
C PRO A 309 22.82 5.95 -9.82
N ARG A 310 22.21 6.07 -8.64
CA ARG A 310 22.52 7.20 -7.75
C ARG A 310 24.01 7.16 -7.47
N THR A 311 24.76 8.14 -7.95
CA THR A 311 26.13 8.36 -7.47
C THR A 311 25.99 8.70 -5.98
N ARG A 312 26.50 7.80 -5.12
CA ARG A 312 26.59 8.10 -3.68
C ARG A 312 27.29 9.45 -3.56
N GLY A 313 26.53 10.46 -3.15
CA GLY A 313 27.08 11.75 -2.83
C GLY A 313 28.13 11.51 -1.75
N SER A 314 29.39 11.83 -2.09
CA SER A 314 30.44 11.96 -1.11
C SER A 314 29.94 12.96 -0.07
N GLN A 315 29.64 12.49 1.13
CA GLN A 315 29.45 13.35 2.27
C GLN A 315 30.74 14.14 2.50
N PRO A 316 30.65 15.46 2.76
CA PRO A 316 31.79 16.23 3.20
C PRO A 316 32.23 15.85 4.62
#